data_f997650497fead2de6584d46fd503a9e
#
_entry.id   f997650497fead2de6584d46fd503a9e
#
_cell.length_a   1.000
_cell.length_b   1.000
_cell.length_c   1.000
_cell.angle_alpha   90.00
_cell.angle_beta   90.00
_cell.angle_gamma   90.00
#
_symmetry.space_group_name_H-M   'P 1'
#
loop_
_entity.id
_entity.type
_entity.pdbx_description
1 polymer ?
#
loop_
_entity_poly.entity_id
_entity_poly.type
_entity_poly.pdbx_seq_one_letter_code
_entity_poly.pdbx_strand_id
1 'polypeptide(L)'
;MKKKLRLLTAFACNLAILALEARTILPLWDWGTLPFYTQDSNLFAAAACALAAVLQLRSLLNGKAFPRWARLLKYMAACCLTLTMLVVTLVLAPVYLGADGYRQLLLEEPALSLHLLCPLLTLASFLLFETEPALPRRAVALAVLPTLVYGAALGCLNGLGMVDGPYPFLRVHAQPPLASALWALAISGGAALISFTQDLSLIHISE
;
A
#
# COMPACT_ATOMS: atom_id res chain seq x y z
N MET A 1 -3.98 -25.26 -17.83
CA MET A 1 -4.72 -25.38 -16.55
C MET A 1 -4.15 -24.48 -15.46
N LYS A 2 -2.87 -24.53 -15.13
CA LYS A 2 -2.23 -23.70 -14.07
C LYS A 2 -2.41 -22.19 -14.23
N LYS A 3 -2.27 -21.63 -15.45
CA LYS A 3 -2.40 -20.19 -15.72
C LYS A 3 -3.83 -19.67 -15.48
N LYS A 4 -4.87 -20.40 -15.92
CA LYS A 4 -6.28 -20.04 -15.71
C LYS A 4 -6.64 -20.07 -14.21
N LEU A 5 -6.15 -21.05 -13.46
CA LEU A 5 -6.36 -21.15 -12.02
C LEU A 5 -5.71 -19.97 -11.28
N ARG A 6 -4.44 -19.64 -11.60
CA ARG A 6 -3.76 -18.47 -11.03
C ARG A 6 -4.55 -17.17 -11.26
N LEU A 7 -5.02 -16.96 -12.49
CA LEU A 7 -5.79 -15.77 -12.85
C LEU A 7 -7.12 -15.71 -12.08
N LEU A 8 -7.79 -16.85 -11.92
CA LEU A 8 -9.05 -16.94 -11.15
C LEU A 8 -8.81 -16.65 -9.65
N THR A 9 -7.72 -17.19 -9.09
CA THR A 9 -7.34 -16.92 -7.70
C THR A 9 -6.99 -15.43 -7.49
N ALA A 10 -6.21 -14.83 -8.40
CA ALA A 10 -5.91 -13.40 -8.38
C ALA A 10 -7.17 -12.55 -8.43
N PHE A 11 -8.12 -12.90 -9.31
CA PHE A 11 -9.42 -12.23 -9.40
C PHE A 11 -10.21 -12.33 -8.09
N ALA A 12 -10.29 -13.53 -7.49
CA ALA A 12 -10.98 -13.73 -6.22
C ALA A 12 -10.32 -12.94 -5.06
N CYS A 13 -8.98 -12.92 -5.00
CA CYS A 13 -8.24 -12.11 -4.02
C CYS A 13 -8.53 -10.61 -4.19
N ASN A 14 -8.53 -10.09 -5.42
CA ASN A 14 -8.84 -8.69 -5.68
C ASN A 14 -10.27 -8.33 -5.25
N LEU A 15 -11.25 -9.21 -5.48
CA LEU A 15 -12.62 -9.00 -4.98
C LEU A 15 -12.71 -9.04 -3.45
N ALA A 16 -11.98 -9.94 -2.80
CA ALA A 16 -11.93 -10.01 -1.34
C ALA A 16 -11.32 -8.74 -0.72
N ILE A 17 -10.22 -8.24 -1.30
CA ILE A 17 -9.61 -6.98 -0.87
C ILE A 17 -10.60 -5.83 -1.04
N LEU A 18 -11.27 -5.71 -2.20
CA LEU A 18 -12.28 -4.69 -2.43
C LEU A 18 -13.43 -4.75 -1.42
N ALA A 19 -13.90 -5.94 -1.08
CA ALA A 19 -14.96 -6.10 -0.10
C ALA A 19 -14.53 -5.66 1.31
N LEU A 20 -13.29 -5.98 1.70
CA LEU A 20 -12.72 -5.52 2.98
C LEU A 20 -12.56 -4.00 2.99
N GLU A 21 -11.97 -3.40 1.95
CA GLU A 21 -11.79 -1.95 1.83
C GLU A 21 -13.14 -1.22 1.83
N ALA A 22 -14.11 -1.68 1.05
CA ALA A 22 -15.44 -1.08 1.01
C ALA A 22 -16.13 -1.13 2.37
N ARG A 23 -16.07 -2.29 3.06
CA ARG A 23 -16.65 -2.45 4.39
C ARG A 23 -16.02 -1.53 5.42
N THR A 24 -14.73 -1.24 5.26
CA THR A 24 -13.93 -0.51 6.27
C THR A 24 -13.92 0.99 5.99
N ILE A 25 -13.67 1.39 4.73
CA ILE A 25 -13.50 2.80 4.35
C ILE A 25 -14.84 3.52 4.22
N LEU A 26 -15.85 2.89 3.58
CA LEU A 26 -17.11 3.61 3.29
C LEU A 26 -17.85 4.10 4.53
N PRO A 27 -17.97 3.34 5.63
CA PRO A 27 -18.64 3.81 6.83
C PRO A 27 -17.86 4.92 7.57
N LEU A 28 -16.55 4.98 7.38
CA LEU A 28 -15.62 5.90 8.04
C LEU A 28 -15.22 7.06 7.14
N TRP A 29 -15.83 7.17 5.96
CA TRP A 29 -15.45 8.20 4.99
C TRP A 29 -15.68 9.59 5.53
N ASP A 30 -14.58 10.33 5.69
CA ASP A 30 -14.55 11.75 6.00
C ASP A 30 -13.37 12.38 5.23
N TRP A 31 -13.60 13.56 4.66
CA TRP A 31 -12.55 14.34 3.99
C TRP A 31 -11.37 14.67 4.90
N GLY A 32 -11.60 14.77 6.21
CA GLY A 32 -10.55 14.95 7.22
C GLY A 32 -9.62 13.77 7.39
N THR A 33 -9.93 12.59 6.80
CA THR A 33 -9.07 11.40 6.84
C THR A 33 -8.05 11.34 5.71
N LEU A 34 -8.19 12.16 4.66
CA LEU A 34 -7.26 12.18 3.52
C LEU A 34 -5.80 12.55 3.88
N PRO A 35 -5.50 13.35 4.93
CA PRO A 35 -4.12 13.53 5.36
C PRO A 35 -3.43 12.26 5.86
N PHE A 36 -4.18 11.18 6.14
CA PHE A 36 -3.58 9.92 6.62
C PHE A 36 -3.13 9.03 5.47
N TYR A 37 -1.84 8.67 5.45
CA TYR A 37 -1.27 7.75 4.45
C TYR A 37 -1.98 6.39 4.41
N THR A 38 -2.44 5.90 5.57
CA THR A 38 -3.27 4.69 5.64
C THR A 38 -4.49 4.79 4.76
N GLN A 39 -5.21 5.91 4.83
CA GLN A 39 -6.42 6.13 4.02
C GLN A 39 -6.07 6.16 2.53
N ASP A 40 -5.07 6.97 2.14
CA ASP A 40 -4.68 7.14 0.74
C ASP A 40 -4.13 5.85 0.14
N SER A 41 -3.29 5.11 0.88
CA SER A 41 -2.72 3.84 0.40
C SER A 41 -3.78 2.75 0.22
N ASN A 42 -4.78 2.67 1.12
CA ASN A 42 -5.88 1.73 1.00
C ASN A 42 -6.83 2.13 -0.13
N LEU A 43 -7.18 3.40 -0.31
CA LEU A 43 -7.95 3.88 -1.46
C LEU A 43 -7.25 3.60 -2.79
N PHE A 44 -5.94 3.84 -2.86
CA PHE A 44 -5.15 3.51 -4.04
C PHE A 44 -5.15 2.00 -4.32
N ALA A 45 -5.01 1.17 -3.28
CA ALA A 45 -5.09 -0.27 -3.41
C ALA A 45 -6.47 -0.76 -3.85
N ALA A 46 -7.55 -0.19 -3.30
CA ALA A 46 -8.91 -0.49 -3.73
C ALA A 46 -9.12 -0.19 -5.22
N ALA A 47 -8.68 0.99 -5.68
CA ALA A 47 -8.75 1.36 -7.09
C ALA A 47 -7.92 0.43 -7.99
N ALA A 48 -6.69 0.07 -7.57
CA ALA A 48 -5.84 -0.87 -8.29
C ALA A 48 -6.44 -2.28 -8.35
N CYS A 49 -7.03 -2.76 -7.24
CA CYS A 49 -7.72 -4.05 -7.18
C CYS A 49 -8.98 -4.09 -8.04
N ALA A 50 -9.81 -3.02 -8.04
CA ALA A 50 -10.99 -2.91 -8.88
C ALA A 50 -10.62 -3.02 -10.36
N LEU A 51 -9.63 -2.23 -10.77
CA LEU A 51 -9.13 -2.25 -12.13
C LEU A 51 -8.53 -3.61 -12.52
N ALA A 52 -7.72 -4.20 -11.63
CA ALA A 52 -7.16 -5.53 -11.84
C ALA A 52 -8.25 -6.59 -11.99
N ALA A 53 -9.28 -6.58 -11.13
CA ALA A 53 -10.41 -7.51 -11.21
C ALA A 53 -11.14 -7.42 -12.55
N VAL A 54 -11.46 -6.20 -13.02
CA VAL A 54 -12.09 -5.98 -14.34
C VAL A 54 -11.24 -6.54 -15.48
N LEU A 55 -9.94 -6.26 -15.47
CA LEU A 55 -9.01 -6.71 -16.51
C LEU A 55 -8.75 -8.23 -16.45
N GLN A 56 -8.71 -8.81 -15.26
CA GLN A 56 -8.61 -10.26 -15.05
C GLN A 56 -9.87 -10.99 -15.54
N LEU A 57 -11.06 -10.45 -15.23
CA LEU A 57 -12.33 -10.98 -15.76
C LEU A 57 -12.34 -10.93 -17.28
N ARG A 58 -11.95 -9.81 -17.90
CA ARG A 58 -11.78 -9.69 -19.34
C ARG A 58 -10.80 -10.72 -19.92
N SER A 59 -9.69 -10.98 -19.20
CA SER A 59 -8.74 -12.02 -19.60
C SER A 59 -9.32 -13.43 -19.52
N LEU A 60 -10.11 -13.71 -18.47
CA LEU A 60 -10.80 -15.01 -18.28
C LEU A 60 -11.84 -15.29 -19.35
N LEU A 61 -12.65 -14.27 -19.72
CA LEU A 61 -13.75 -14.40 -20.68
C LEU A 61 -13.27 -14.37 -22.14
N ASN A 62 -12.35 -13.48 -22.48
CA ASN A 62 -11.99 -13.16 -23.85
C ASN A 62 -10.55 -13.57 -24.22
N GLY A 63 -9.80 -14.20 -23.33
CA GLY A 63 -8.40 -14.60 -23.56
C GLY A 63 -7.43 -13.43 -23.75
N LYS A 64 -7.84 -12.18 -23.51
CA LYS A 64 -6.97 -10.99 -23.66
C LYS A 64 -5.88 -10.98 -22.59
N ALA A 65 -4.65 -10.61 -22.98
CA ALA A 65 -3.52 -10.52 -22.06
C ALA A 65 -3.77 -9.43 -21.00
N PHE A 66 -3.33 -9.70 -19.76
CA PHE A 66 -3.36 -8.71 -18.68
C PHE A 66 -2.30 -7.62 -18.95
N PRO A 67 -2.66 -6.31 -18.90
CA PRO A 67 -1.76 -5.24 -19.28
C PRO A 67 -0.62 -5.02 -18.28
N ARG A 68 0.59 -4.71 -18.76
CA ARG A 68 1.77 -4.41 -17.91
C ARG A 68 1.54 -3.22 -16.98
N TRP A 69 0.87 -2.17 -17.47
CA TRP A 69 0.59 -0.98 -16.65
C TRP A 69 -0.34 -1.27 -15.47
N ALA A 70 -1.32 -2.15 -15.64
CA ALA A 70 -2.21 -2.55 -14.55
C ALA A 70 -1.47 -3.38 -13.48
N ARG A 71 -0.55 -4.26 -13.91
CA ARG A 71 0.35 -4.96 -13.00
C ARG A 71 1.26 -3.98 -12.24
N LEU A 72 1.77 -2.95 -12.92
CA LEU A 72 2.57 -1.92 -12.27
C LEU A 72 1.77 -1.18 -11.20
N LEU A 73 0.51 -0.81 -11.46
CA LEU A 73 -0.35 -0.18 -10.44
C LEU A 73 -0.57 -1.10 -9.24
N LYS A 74 -0.78 -2.39 -9.46
CA LYS A 74 -0.89 -3.38 -8.36
C LYS A 74 0.40 -3.49 -7.57
N TYR A 75 1.56 -3.46 -8.23
CA TYR A 75 2.86 -3.43 -7.57
C TYR A 75 3.04 -2.19 -6.69
N MET A 76 2.74 -1.01 -7.23
CA MET A 76 2.78 0.25 -6.48
C MET A 76 1.86 0.19 -5.25
N ALA A 77 0.64 -0.31 -5.40
CA ALA A 77 -0.31 -0.48 -4.31
C ALA A 77 0.19 -1.47 -3.24
N ALA A 78 0.76 -2.60 -3.65
CA ALA A 78 1.35 -3.58 -2.74
C ALA A 78 2.51 -2.98 -1.94
N CYS A 79 3.38 -2.17 -2.58
CA CYS A 79 4.46 -1.46 -1.89
C CYS A 79 3.91 -0.44 -0.88
N CYS A 80 2.91 0.36 -1.24
CA CYS A 80 2.29 1.34 -0.34
C CYS A 80 1.66 0.68 0.89
N LEU A 81 0.87 -0.38 0.69
CA LEU A 81 0.24 -1.10 1.81
C LEU A 81 1.26 -1.83 2.68
N THR A 82 2.32 -2.40 2.10
CA THR A 82 3.40 -3.01 2.88
C THR A 82 4.11 -1.96 3.74
N LEU A 83 4.34 -0.76 3.21
CA LEU A 83 4.91 0.35 3.98
C LEU A 83 3.96 0.76 5.12
N THR A 84 2.65 0.90 4.86
CA THR A 84 1.64 1.18 5.89
C THR A 84 1.72 0.15 7.02
N MET A 85 1.68 -1.14 6.70
CA MET A 85 1.76 -2.22 7.67
C MET A 85 3.04 -2.16 8.51
N LEU A 86 4.20 -1.96 7.87
CA LEU A 86 5.48 -1.92 8.58
C LEU A 86 5.62 -0.66 9.46
N VAL A 87 5.21 0.51 8.98
CA VAL A 87 5.25 1.74 9.80
C VAL A 87 4.31 1.63 10.99
N VAL A 88 3.11 1.10 10.80
CA VAL A 88 2.18 0.87 11.92
C VAL A 88 2.75 -0.13 12.91
N THR A 89 3.27 -1.26 12.45
CA THR A 89 3.76 -2.34 13.31
C THR A 89 5.05 -1.98 14.04
N LEU A 90 5.99 -1.32 13.36
CA LEU A 90 7.34 -1.08 13.89
C LEU A 90 7.50 0.30 14.55
N VAL A 91 6.64 1.26 14.21
CA VAL A 91 6.79 2.66 14.66
C VAL A 91 5.57 3.11 15.45
N LEU A 92 4.37 3.10 14.86
CA LEU A 92 3.20 3.70 15.50
C LEU A 92 2.73 2.91 16.72
N ALA A 93 2.57 1.59 16.58
CA ALA A 93 2.09 0.76 17.67
C ALA A 93 3.04 0.78 18.89
N PRO A 94 4.35 0.50 18.76
CA PRO A 94 5.23 0.42 19.93
C PRO A 94 5.65 1.79 20.48
N VAL A 95 5.79 2.81 19.62
CA VAL A 95 6.42 4.08 20.02
C VAL A 95 5.40 5.09 20.53
N TYR A 96 4.23 5.17 19.89
CA TYR A 96 3.28 6.25 20.15
C TYR A 96 2.06 5.87 20.97
N LEU A 97 1.67 4.60 21.00
CA LEU A 97 0.48 4.13 21.75
C LEU A 97 0.83 3.21 22.93
N GLY A 98 2.10 2.89 23.13
CA GLY A 98 2.55 2.07 24.26
C GLY A 98 2.00 0.63 24.23
N ALA A 99 1.67 0.08 25.41
CA ALA A 99 1.28 -1.32 25.55
C ALA A 99 0.02 -1.73 24.77
N ASP A 100 -0.92 -0.82 24.60
CA ASP A 100 -2.18 -1.09 23.89
C ASP A 100 -2.09 -0.82 22.38
N GLY A 101 -0.98 -0.27 21.88
CA GLY A 101 -0.84 0.14 20.48
C GLY A 101 -1.03 -1.00 19.49
N TYR A 102 -0.49 -2.17 19.77
CA TYR A 102 -0.68 -3.34 18.91
C TYR A 102 -2.13 -3.81 18.87
N ARG A 103 -2.82 -3.80 20.01
CA ARG A 103 -4.22 -4.18 20.06
C ARG A 103 -5.08 -3.22 19.26
N GLN A 104 -4.92 -1.91 19.48
CA GLN A 104 -5.72 -0.87 18.83
C GLN A 104 -5.45 -0.75 17.32
N LEU A 105 -4.18 -0.88 16.88
CA LEU A 105 -3.78 -0.63 15.50
C LEU A 105 -3.71 -1.87 14.62
N LEU A 106 -3.71 -3.09 15.19
CA LEU A 106 -3.54 -4.32 14.43
C LEU A 106 -4.58 -5.39 14.72
N LEU A 107 -5.30 -5.34 15.86
CA LEU A 107 -6.21 -6.40 16.27
C LEU A 107 -7.66 -5.97 16.38
N GLU A 108 -7.95 -4.67 16.44
CA GLU A 108 -9.31 -4.13 16.50
C GLU A 108 -9.73 -3.55 15.13
N GLU A 109 -10.99 -3.75 14.74
CA GLU A 109 -11.55 -3.11 13.56
C GLU A 109 -11.81 -1.61 13.82
N PRO A 110 -11.59 -0.74 12.83
CA PRO A 110 -11.25 -0.99 11.41
C PRO A 110 -9.75 -1.15 11.16
N ALA A 111 -8.91 -0.95 12.14
CA ALA A 111 -7.46 -0.93 12.01
C ALA A 111 -6.89 -2.29 11.57
N LEU A 112 -7.44 -3.41 12.07
CA LEU A 112 -7.09 -4.76 11.64
C LEU A 112 -7.16 -4.92 10.11
N SER A 113 -8.27 -4.48 9.52
CA SER A 113 -8.45 -4.57 8.07
C SER A 113 -7.46 -3.69 7.32
N LEU A 114 -7.32 -2.41 7.71
CA LEU A 114 -6.52 -1.42 6.98
C LEU A 114 -5.01 -1.60 7.15
N HIS A 115 -4.56 -2.05 8.33
CA HIS A 115 -3.13 -2.15 8.63
C HIS A 115 -2.54 -3.55 8.51
N LEU A 116 -3.37 -4.61 8.48
CA LEU A 116 -2.89 -5.98 8.45
C LEU A 116 -3.52 -6.81 7.34
N LEU A 117 -4.86 -6.95 7.29
CA LEU A 117 -5.51 -7.88 6.35
C LEU A 117 -5.37 -7.42 4.89
N CYS A 118 -5.72 -6.17 4.56
CA CYS A 118 -5.60 -5.65 3.20
C CYS A 118 -4.15 -5.62 2.72
N PRO A 119 -3.15 -5.15 3.50
CA PRO A 119 -1.74 -5.24 3.14
C PRO A 119 -1.27 -6.67 2.86
N LEU A 120 -1.54 -7.63 3.76
CA LEU A 120 -1.10 -9.01 3.60
C LEU A 120 -1.76 -9.70 2.40
N LEU A 121 -3.07 -9.51 2.21
CA LEU A 121 -3.79 -10.08 1.07
C LEU A 121 -3.31 -9.48 -0.25
N THR A 122 -3.05 -8.17 -0.29
CA THR A 122 -2.56 -7.50 -1.50
C THR A 122 -1.15 -7.98 -1.84
N LEU A 123 -0.25 -8.08 -0.86
CA LEU A 123 1.10 -8.59 -1.03
C LEU A 123 1.09 -10.05 -1.50
N ALA A 124 0.35 -10.92 -0.81
CA ALA A 124 0.24 -12.34 -1.15
C ALA A 124 -0.37 -12.54 -2.55
N SER A 125 -1.46 -11.83 -2.87
CA SER A 125 -2.09 -11.89 -4.20
C SER A 125 -1.10 -11.49 -5.28
N PHE A 126 -0.40 -10.38 -5.08
CA PHE A 126 0.55 -9.85 -6.06
C PHE A 126 1.74 -10.80 -6.29
N LEU A 127 2.38 -11.28 -5.23
CA LEU A 127 3.56 -12.13 -5.34
C LEU A 127 3.24 -13.54 -5.87
N LEU A 128 2.14 -14.15 -5.43
CA LEU A 128 1.84 -15.55 -5.71
C LEU A 128 1.02 -15.77 -6.99
N PHE A 129 0.12 -14.84 -7.31
CA PHE A 129 -0.86 -15.06 -8.36
C PHE A 129 -0.78 -14.07 -9.52
N GLU A 130 -0.20 -12.89 -9.34
CA GLU A 130 -0.13 -11.84 -10.36
C GLU A 130 1.28 -11.72 -10.97
N THR A 131 1.90 -12.85 -11.31
CA THR A 131 3.31 -12.92 -11.73
C THR A 131 3.56 -12.47 -13.18
N GLU A 132 2.54 -12.40 -14.03
CA GLU A 132 2.62 -12.00 -15.44
C GLU A 132 1.78 -10.75 -15.74
N PRO A 133 2.18 -9.92 -16.70
CA PRO A 133 3.45 -9.89 -17.46
C PRO A 133 4.62 -9.33 -16.62
N ALA A 134 5.86 -9.64 -17.02
CA ALA A 134 7.06 -9.13 -16.33
C ALA A 134 7.04 -7.59 -16.20
N LEU A 135 7.46 -7.09 -15.04
CA LEU A 135 7.56 -5.66 -14.78
C LEU A 135 8.80 -5.05 -15.47
N PRO A 136 8.75 -3.78 -15.89
CA PRO A 136 9.92 -3.10 -16.41
C PRO A 136 10.93 -2.81 -15.27
N ARG A 137 12.24 -2.75 -15.59
CA ARG A 137 13.31 -2.44 -14.60
C ARG A 137 13.05 -1.17 -13.79
N ARG A 138 12.39 -0.16 -14.38
CA ARG A 138 12.01 1.08 -13.71
C ARG A 138 10.86 0.92 -12.70
N ALA A 139 10.22 -0.25 -12.61
CA ALA A 139 9.07 -0.47 -11.73
C ALA A 139 9.44 -0.24 -10.26
N VAL A 140 10.66 -0.63 -9.84
CA VAL A 140 11.16 -0.39 -8.48
C VAL A 140 11.13 1.10 -8.12
N ALA A 141 11.65 1.97 -8.99
CA ALA A 141 11.62 3.41 -8.77
C ALA A 141 10.18 3.98 -8.83
N LEU A 142 9.36 3.49 -9.74
CA LEU A 142 7.98 3.93 -9.88
C LEU A 142 7.12 3.55 -8.67
N ALA A 143 7.42 2.42 -8.02
CA ALA A 143 6.65 1.98 -6.85
C ALA A 143 6.86 2.86 -5.61
N VAL A 144 7.97 3.58 -5.54
CA VAL A 144 8.24 4.54 -4.45
C VAL A 144 7.52 5.88 -4.67
N LEU A 145 7.16 6.19 -5.91
CA LEU A 145 6.62 7.50 -6.30
C LEU A 145 5.37 7.93 -5.51
N PRO A 146 4.35 7.09 -5.27
CA PRO A 146 3.17 7.52 -4.50
C PRO A 146 3.55 7.97 -3.08
N THR A 147 4.45 7.26 -2.42
CA THR A 147 4.95 7.62 -1.07
C THR A 147 5.70 8.95 -1.09
N LEU A 148 6.55 9.19 -2.09
CA LEU A 148 7.29 10.44 -2.22
C LEU A 148 6.34 11.62 -2.52
N VAL A 149 5.36 11.44 -3.38
CA VAL A 149 4.35 12.47 -3.70
C VAL A 149 3.54 12.82 -2.46
N TYR A 150 3.04 11.83 -1.73
CA TYR A 150 2.35 12.04 -0.46
C TYR A 150 3.23 12.79 0.55
N GLY A 151 4.45 12.30 0.80
CA GLY A 151 5.37 12.90 1.77
C GLY A 151 5.74 14.33 1.41
N ALA A 152 5.99 14.64 0.13
CA ALA A 152 6.28 15.99 -0.34
C ALA A 152 5.07 16.91 -0.19
N ALA A 153 3.88 16.47 -0.64
CA ALA A 153 2.65 17.27 -0.54
C ALA A 153 2.32 17.60 0.93
N LEU A 154 2.28 16.58 1.78
CA LEU A 154 1.93 16.77 3.18
C LEU A 154 3.02 17.53 3.95
N GLY A 155 4.29 17.28 3.65
CA GLY A 155 5.41 18.04 4.22
C GLY A 155 5.36 19.52 3.86
N CYS A 156 5.02 19.87 2.61
CA CYS A 156 4.81 21.25 2.19
C CYS A 156 3.61 21.88 2.91
N LEU A 157 2.46 21.21 2.95
CA LEU A 157 1.25 21.73 3.60
C LEU A 157 1.47 21.94 5.11
N ASN A 158 2.16 21.01 5.77
CA ASN A 158 2.51 21.15 7.19
C ASN A 158 3.54 22.28 7.41
N GLY A 159 4.56 22.36 6.55
CA GLY A 159 5.54 23.46 6.60
C GLY A 159 4.93 24.85 6.43
N LEU A 160 3.86 24.96 5.64
CA LEU A 160 3.08 26.19 5.45
C LEU A 160 2.05 26.43 6.58
N GLY A 161 1.90 25.53 7.55
CA GLY A 161 0.91 25.61 8.61
C GLY A 161 -0.54 25.41 8.16
N MET A 162 -0.76 24.83 6.97
CA MET A 162 -2.10 24.59 6.40
C MET A 162 -2.73 23.31 6.93
N VAL A 163 -1.93 22.32 7.31
CA VAL A 163 -2.38 21.03 7.86
C VAL A 163 -1.42 20.59 8.94
N ASP A 164 -1.93 20.14 10.08
CA ASP A 164 -1.10 19.45 11.07
C ASP A 164 -0.71 18.07 10.55
N GLY A 165 0.56 17.69 10.73
CA GLY A 165 1.03 16.35 10.35
C GLY A 165 0.23 15.28 11.10
N PRO A 166 -0.42 14.32 10.39
CA PRO A 166 -1.29 13.32 11.03
C PRO A 166 -0.50 12.33 11.89
N TYR A 167 0.80 12.21 11.62
CA TYR A 167 1.72 11.37 12.39
C TYR A 167 2.74 12.23 13.13
N PRO A 168 3.18 11.85 14.34
CA PRO A 168 4.16 12.62 15.10
C PRO A 168 5.43 12.93 14.31
N PHE A 169 5.92 11.98 13.48
CA PHE A 169 7.12 12.16 12.66
C PHE A 169 6.93 13.09 11.45
N LEU A 170 5.70 13.48 11.10
CA LEU A 170 5.39 14.46 10.06
C LEU A 170 5.10 15.86 10.60
N ARG A 171 5.08 16.07 11.93
CA ARG A 171 4.84 17.37 12.54
C ARG A 171 6.12 18.20 12.54
N VAL A 172 6.42 18.86 11.41
CA VAL A 172 7.70 19.56 11.20
C VAL A 172 7.93 20.71 12.18
N HIS A 173 6.89 21.34 12.69
CA HIS A 173 7.00 22.43 13.69
C HIS A 173 7.13 21.90 15.13
N ALA A 174 6.84 20.64 15.39
CA ALA A 174 6.91 20.02 16.72
C ALA A 174 8.24 19.27 16.98
N GLN A 175 9.18 19.30 16.01
CA GLN A 175 10.45 18.58 16.10
C GLN A 175 11.58 19.35 15.42
N PRO A 176 12.87 19.08 15.77
CA PRO A 176 13.99 19.69 15.10
C PRO A 176 14.02 19.36 13.60
N PRO A 177 14.48 20.29 12.73
CA PRO A 177 14.55 20.04 11.27
C PRO A 177 15.36 18.78 10.89
N LEU A 178 16.42 18.48 11.64
CA LEU A 178 17.20 17.27 11.46
C LEU A 178 16.35 15.99 11.68
N ALA A 179 15.49 15.98 12.69
CA ALA A 179 14.60 14.85 12.95
C ALA A 179 13.60 14.67 11.80
N SER A 180 13.01 15.75 11.28
CA SER A 180 12.13 15.69 10.11
C SER A 180 12.85 15.15 8.87
N ALA A 181 14.09 15.57 8.63
CA ALA A 181 14.91 15.05 7.52
C ALA A 181 15.24 13.57 7.68
N LEU A 182 15.61 13.13 8.89
CA LEU A 182 15.89 11.72 9.18
C LEU A 182 14.63 10.84 9.00
N TRP A 183 13.46 11.30 9.43
CA TRP A 183 12.20 10.58 9.18
C TRP A 183 11.87 10.50 7.69
N ALA A 184 12.04 11.59 6.94
CA ALA A 184 11.85 11.58 5.49
C ALA A 184 12.75 10.55 4.79
N LEU A 185 14.04 10.50 5.18
CA LEU A 185 14.99 9.51 4.68
C LEU A 185 14.62 8.08 5.09
N ALA A 186 14.20 7.85 6.34
CA ALA A 186 13.82 6.53 6.82
C ALA A 186 12.60 5.98 6.09
N ILE A 187 11.54 6.80 5.92
CA ILE A 187 10.32 6.39 5.20
C ILE A 187 10.60 6.17 3.71
N SER A 188 11.32 7.09 3.05
CA SER A 188 11.67 6.96 1.64
C SER A 188 12.60 5.76 1.38
N GLY A 189 13.60 5.57 2.24
CA GLY A 189 14.50 4.42 2.18
C GLY A 189 13.78 3.10 2.45
N GLY A 190 12.86 3.08 3.41
CA GLY A 190 11.99 1.94 3.69
C GLY A 190 11.11 1.58 2.48
N ALA A 191 10.48 2.57 1.85
CA ALA A 191 9.69 2.36 0.63
C ALA A 191 10.54 1.79 -0.52
N ALA A 192 11.77 2.29 -0.70
CA ALA A 192 12.69 1.80 -1.71
C ALA A 192 13.13 0.34 -1.41
N LEU A 193 13.43 0.03 -0.15
CA LEU A 193 13.79 -1.33 0.27
C LEU A 193 12.64 -2.31 0.06
N ILE A 194 11.42 -1.94 0.44
CA ILE A 194 10.20 -2.75 0.21
C ILE A 194 10.03 -3.03 -1.28
N SER A 195 10.12 -2.00 -2.12
CA SER A 195 10.01 -2.15 -3.56
C SER A 195 11.07 -3.10 -4.10
N PHE A 196 12.33 -2.92 -3.74
CA PHE A 196 13.43 -3.77 -4.19
C PHE A 196 13.26 -5.23 -3.74
N THR A 197 12.88 -5.47 -2.48
CA THR A 197 12.69 -6.84 -1.96
C THR A 197 11.50 -7.56 -2.61
N GLN A 198 10.41 -6.85 -2.90
CA GLN A 198 9.28 -7.42 -3.63
C GLN A 198 9.66 -7.76 -5.08
N ASP A 199 10.46 -6.93 -5.76
CA ASP A 199 10.96 -7.23 -7.11
C ASP A 199 11.86 -8.47 -7.12
N LEU A 200 12.79 -8.58 -6.17
CA LEU A 200 13.61 -9.78 -5.99
C LEU A 200 12.77 -11.04 -5.75
N SER A 201 11.73 -10.94 -4.91
CA SER A 201 10.84 -12.06 -4.64
C SER A 201 10.10 -12.53 -5.89
N LEU A 202 9.71 -11.61 -6.78
CA LEU A 202 9.08 -11.94 -8.06
C LEU A 202 10.04 -12.69 -9.00
N ILE A 203 11.32 -12.36 -9.01
CA ILE A 203 12.33 -13.06 -9.82
C ILE A 203 12.42 -14.51 -9.35
N HIS A 204 12.58 -14.76 -8.06
CA HIS A 204 12.71 -16.13 -7.51
C HIS A 204 11.44 -16.98 -7.66
N ILE A 205 10.25 -16.39 -7.60
CA ILE A 205 8.98 -17.15 -7.77
C ILE A 205 8.73 -17.49 -9.24
N SER A 206 9.32 -16.77 -10.18
CA SER A 206 9.15 -16.97 -11.62
C SER A 206 10.13 -17.98 -12.24
N GLU A 207 11.19 -18.35 -11.54
CA GLU A 207 12.13 -19.43 -11.87
C GLU A 207 11.57 -20.80 -11.47
#